data_8aa8fe323373b9aa71033ba20ec9c3e8
#
_entry.id   8aa8fe323373b9aa71033ba20ec9c3e8
#
_cell.length_a   1.000
_cell.length_b   1.000
_cell.length_c   1.000
_cell.angle_alpha   90.00
_cell.angle_beta   90.00
_cell.angle_gamma   90.00
#
_symmetry.space_group_name_H-M   'P 1'
#
loop_
_entity.id
_entity.type
_entity.pdbx_description
1 polymer ?
#
loop_
_entity_poly.entity_id
_entity_poly.type
_entity_poly.pdbx_seq_one_letter_code
_entity_poly.pdbx_strand_id
1 'polypeptide(L)'
;MEYRQLGENGPQVPVLGLGTWPIGGGMGQVGAQTAIATVRAAIDQGITLLDTAQAYRSSEGTLGQALKEGYRERCFLATKVSGDYSPEAIVAAMDNSLRQLQVEHVDLYQIHSWNPAYSIAASMEAMARLQEQGKTRYIGISNFNAAQMEQALRSAQFHSSQPRYNLIDRQIEAEDIPFCQRQGIGILAHSPLGKGLLTGRYRPGHRFADDDERAQF
;
A
#
# COMPACT_ATOMS: atom_id res chain seq x y z
N MET A 1 3.70 1.44 20.71
CA MET A 1 4.02 1.09 19.30
C MET A 1 5.45 1.52 19.01
N GLU A 2 6.28 0.65 18.40
CA GLU A 2 7.60 1.00 17.89
C GLU A 2 7.46 1.76 16.56
N TYR A 3 8.33 2.75 16.33
CA TYR A 3 8.38 3.52 15.07
C TYR A 3 9.76 3.36 14.43
N ARG A 4 9.80 3.35 13.10
CA ARG A 4 11.04 3.33 12.32
C ARG A 4 10.95 4.33 11.17
N GLN A 5 12.09 4.84 10.77
CA GLN A 5 12.19 5.69 9.60
C GLN A 5 11.99 4.86 8.33
N LEU A 6 11.12 5.32 7.44
CA LEU A 6 10.83 4.68 6.17
C LEU A 6 11.85 5.15 5.11
N GLY A 7 12.94 4.43 4.97
CA GLY A 7 14.07 4.84 4.15
C GLY A 7 14.88 5.98 4.77
N GLU A 8 15.91 6.43 4.07
CA GLU A 8 16.86 7.42 4.60
C GLU A 8 16.21 8.79 4.79
N ASN A 9 15.35 9.21 3.86
CA ASN A 9 14.73 10.53 3.83
C ASN A 9 13.20 10.50 4.02
N GLY A 10 12.66 9.37 4.45
CA GLY A 10 11.23 9.18 4.66
C GLY A 10 10.76 9.52 6.07
N PRO A 11 9.46 9.38 6.32
CA PRO A 11 8.85 9.69 7.61
C PRO A 11 9.10 8.60 8.65
N GLN A 12 8.85 8.94 9.91
CA GLN A 12 8.69 7.94 10.98
C GLN A 12 7.32 7.27 10.84
N VAL A 13 7.29 5.95 10.71
CA VAL A 13 6.06 5.15 10.63
C VAL A 13 6.08 4.04 11.68
N PRO A 14 4.90 3.59 12.17
CA PRO A 14 4.85 2.44 13.06
C PRO A 14 5.29 1.17 12.32
N VAL A 15 5.95 0.26 13.05
CA VAL A 15 6.41 -1.02 12.48
C VAL A 15 5.28 -1.97 12.07
N LEU A 16 4.06 -1.72 12.59
CA LEU A 16 2.85 -2.41 12.19
C LEU A 16 1.93 -1.45 11.43
N GLY A 17 1.54 -1.85 10.21
CA GLY A 17 0.53 -1.17 9.41
C GLY A 17 -0.73 -2.01 9.24
N LEU A 18 -1.87 -1.35 9.03
CA LEU A 18 -3.13 -1.99 8.69
C LEU A 18 -3.30 -1.99 7.17
N GLY A 19 -3.15 -3.16 6.53
CA GLY A 19 -3.54 -3.38 5.15
C GLY A 19 -5.06 -3.60 5.02
N THR A 20 -5.70 -2.88 4.12
CA THR A 20 -7.17 -2.79 4.05
C THR A 20 -7.80 -3.62 2.93
N TRP A 21 -7.04 -4.50 2.26
CA TRP A 21 -7.59 -5.44 1.29
C TRP A 21 -8.76 -6.28 1.83
N PRO A 22 -8.69 -6.85 3.06
CA PRO A 22 -9.84 -7.56 3.64
C PRO A 22 -11.06 -6.65 3.88
N ILE A 23 -10.83 -5.40 4.25
CA ILE A 23 -11.91 -4.40 4.48
C ILE A 23 -12.67 -4.11 3.19
N GLY A 24 -11.99 -4.10 2.04
CA GLY A 24 -12.62 -3.98 0.72
C GLY A 24 -13.38 -5.23 0.26
N GLY A 25 -13.39 -6.31 1.04
CA GLY A 25 -14.07 -7.56 0.71
C GLY A 25 -13.23 -8.53 -0.13
N GLY A 26 -11.90 -8.38 -0.16
CA GLY A 26 -11.02 -9.28 -0.90
C GLY A 26 -10.85 -10.66 -0.26
N MET A 27 -11.15 -10.78 1.03
CA MET A 27 -11.10 -12.03 1.81
C MET A 27 -12.45 -12.34 2.46
N GLY A 28 -13.54 -12.21 1.70
CA GLY A 28 -14.92 -12.33 2.18
C GLY A 28 -15.52 -10.98 2.58
N GLN A 29 -16.83 -10.95 2.72
CA GLN A 29 -17.59 -9.72 3.01
C GLN A 29 -17.37 -9.24 4.45
N VAL A 30 -17.11 -7.95 4.61
CA VAL A 30 -17.03 -7.28 5.91
C VAL A 30 -18.06 -6.14 5.92
N GLY A 31 -18.95 -6.13 6.91
CA GLY A 31 -19.94 -5.07 7.05
C GLY A 31 -19.28 -3.70 7.28
N ALA A 32 -19.81 -2.64 6.65
CA ALA A 32 -19.20 -1.31 6.68
C ALA A 32 -18.96 -0.78 8.10
N GLN A 33 -19.89 -0.96 9.02
CA GLN A 33 -19.73 -0.52 10.42
C GLN A 33 -18.60 -1.27 11.12
N THR A 34 -18.48 -2.58 10.90
CA THR A 34 -17.39 -3.40 11.46
C THR A 34 -16.06 -2.95 10.88
N ALA A 35 -15.99 -2.67 9.58
CA ALA A 35 -14.80 -2.19 8.91
C ALA A 35 -14.34 -0.83 9.49
N ILE A 36 -15.25 0.13 9.62
CA ILE A 36 -14.97 1.44 10.22
C ILE A 36 -14.47 1.29 11.67
N ALA A 37 -15.17 0.50 12.47
CA ALA A 37 -14.77 0.26 13.86
C ALA A 37 -13.40 -0.40 13.96
N THR A 38 -13.07 -1.34 13.06
CA THR A 38 -11.76 -2.00 13.00
C THR A 38 -10.65 -0.99 12.69
N VAL A 39 -10.85 -0.11 11.72
CA VAL A 39 -9.87 0.94 11.37
C VAL A 39 -9.64 1.87 12.56
N ARG A 40 -10.71 2.39 13.18
CA ARG A 40 -10.62 3.28 14.34
C ARG A 40 -9.94 2.60 15.53
N ALA A 41 -10.29 1.35 15.82
CA ALA A 41 -9.65 0.57 16.89
C ALA A 41 -8.15 0.36 16.62
N ALA A 42 -7.75 0.10 15.37
CA ALA A 42 -6.34 -0.01 15.01
C ALA A 42 -5.58 1.29 15.29
N ILE A 43 -6.13 2.45 14.87
CA ILE A 43 -5.55 3.77 15.12
C ILE A 43 -5.41 4.03 16.62
N ASP A 44 -6.46 3.73 17.40
CA ASP A 44 -6.49 3.92 18.86
C ASP A 44 -5.45 3.04 19.58
N GLN A 45 -5.09 1.90 19.00
CA GLN A 45 -4.01 1.01 19.48
C GLN A 45 -2.61 1.43 18.95
N GLY A 46 -2.51 2.53 18.20
CA GLY A 46 -1.25 3.05 17.65
C GLY A 46 -0.83 2.44 16.31
N ILE A 47 -1.68 1.65 15.64
CA ILE A 47 -1.47 1.20 14.26
C ILE A 47 -1.96 2.32 13.33
N THR A 48 -1.11 3.32 13.16
CA THR A 48 -1.44 4.56 12.43
C THR A 48 -1.02 4.54 10.96
N LEU A 49 -0.25 3.57 10.50
CA LEU A 49 0.02 3.34 9.08
C LEU A 49 -1.15 2.56 8.47
N LEU A 50 -1.91 3.21 7.60
CA LEU A 50 -3.04 2.62 6.88
C LEU A 50 -2.66 2.47 5.41
N ASP A 51 -2.75 1.25 4.88
CA ASP A 51 -2.43 0.96 3.49
C ASP A 51 -3.66 0.44 2.73
N THR A 52 -4.04 1.15 1.69
CA THR A 52 -5.12 0.81 0.76
C THR A 52 -4.65 0.84 -0.70
N ALA A 53 -5.56 0.69 -1.64
CA ALA A 53 -5.33 0.86 -3.07
C ALA A 53 -6.65 1.09 -3.81
N GLN A 54 -6.57 1.76 -4.95
CA GLN A 54 -7.70 1.93 -5.87
C GLN A 54 -8.36 0.59 -6.25
N ALA A 55 -7.56 -0.48 -6.40
CA ALA A 55 -8.06 -1.81 -6.73
C ALA A 55 -8.76 -2.53 -5.56
N TYR A 56 -8.75 -1.98 -4.35
CA TYR A 56 -9.31 -2.64 -3.16
C TYR A 56 -10.82 -2.39 -3.00
N ARG A 57 -11.57 -2.43 -4.11
CA ARG A 57 -13.04 -2.34 -4.14
C ARG A 57 -13.56 -1.15 -3.32
N SER A 58 -14.29 -1.40 -2.22
CA SER A 58 -14.88 -0.35 -1.36
C SER A 58 -13.91 0.22 -0.30
N SER A 59 -12.65 -0.24 -0.25
CA SER A 59 -11.72 0.07 0.84
C SER A 59 -11.46 1.56 1.02
N GLU A 60 -11.17 2.30 -0.08
CA GLU A 60 -10.93 3.76 0.01
C GLU A 60 -12.13 4.52 0.56
N GLY A 61 -13.35 4.20 0.07
CA GLY A 61 -14.58 4.83 0.57
C GLY A 61 -14.86 4.51 2.05
N THR A 62 -14.56 3.28 2.48
CA THR A 62 -14.69 2.88 3.88
C THR A 62 -13.68 3.60 4.77
N LEU A 63 -12.42 3.73 4.32
CA LEU A 63 -11.41 4.53 5.01
C LEU A 63 -11.83 6.00 5.11
N GLY A 64 -12.36 6.60 4.04
CA GLY A 64 -12.86 7.98 4.05
C GLY A 64 -13.89 8.22 5.15
N GLN A 65 -14.78 7.25 5.43
CA GLN A 65 -15.70 7.33 6.55
C GLN A 65 -15.04 7.14 7.91
N ALA A 66 -14.10 6.18 8.01
CA ALA A 66 -13.40 5.89 9.26
C ALA A 66 -12.50 7.06 9.71
N LEU A 67 -11.94 7.81 8.76
CA LEU A 67 -10.99 8.89 9.01
C LEU A 67 -11.63 10.23 9.41
N LYS A 68 -12.95 10.33 9.47
CA LYS A 68 -13.65 11.50 10.00
C LYS A 68 -13.37 11.72 11.49
N GLU A 69 -13.82 12.87 12.00
CA GLU A 69 -13.80 13.16 13.44
C GLU A 69 -12.37 13.19 14.04
N GLY A 70 -11.39 13.72 13.27
CA GLY A 70 -10.01 13.88 13.73
C GLY A 70 -9.14 12.62 13.62
N TYR A 71 -9.62 11.54 13.00
CA TYR A 71 -8.82 10.33 12.80
C TYR A 71 -7.78 10.48 11.70
N ARG A 72 -8.06 11.32 10.64
CA ARG A 72 -7.11 11.55 9.53
C ARG A 72 -5.78 12.11 10.00
N GLU A 73 -5.80 13.05 10.91
CA GLU A 73 -4.62 13.76 11.43
C GLU A 73 -3.70 12.85 12.26
N ARG A 74 -4.23 11.71 12.70
CA ARG A 74 -3.50 10.70 13.50
C ARG A 74 -2.84 9.62 12.65
N CYS A 75 -3.05 9.64 11.33
CA CYS A 75 -2.67 8.53 10.45
C CYS A 75 -1.64 8.93 9.41
N PHE A 76 -0.79 7.97 9.05
CA PHE A 76 -0.04 7.94 7.81
C PHE A 76 -0.84 7.12 6.79
N LEU A 77 -1.40 7.78 5.80
CA LEU A 77 -2.32 7.18 4.82
C LEU A 77 -1.59 6.89 3.50
N ALA A 78 -1.55 5.64 3.12
CA ALA A 78 -0.97 5.16 1.87
C ALA A 78 -2.06 4.60 0.94
N THR A 79 -2.00 4.96 -0.35
CA THR A 79 -2.81 4.32 -1.40
C THR A 79 -1.98 4.06 -2.65
N LYS A 80 -2.59 3.40 -3.67
CA LYS A 80 -1.88 2.94 -4.86
C LYS A 80 -2.73 3.12 -6.11
N VAL A 81 -2.09 3.59 -7.20
CA VAL A 81 -2.68 3.48 -8.55
C VAL A 81 -2.59 2.05 -9.05
N SER A 82 -3.61 1.57 -9.75
CA SER A 82 -3.70 0.19 -10.24
C SER A 82 -4.20 0.12 -11.68
N GLY A 83 -3.65 -0.81 -12.45
CA GLY A 83 -4.10 -1.16 -13.80
C GLY A 83 -3.47 -0.32 -14.90
N ASP A 84 -3.89 0.92 -15.08
CA ASP A 84 -3.33 1.85 -16.07
C ASP A 84 -2.32 2.79 -15.40
N TYR A 85 -1.08 2.77 -15.90
CA TYR A 85 0.03 3.58 -15.39
C TYR A 85 0.47 4.68 -16.37
N SER A 86 -0.39 5.03 -17.34
CA SER A 86 -0.16 6.25 -18.15
C SER A 86 -0.21 7.49 -17.26
N PRO A 87 0.52 8.57 -17.61
CA PRO A 87 0.53 9.81 -16.83
C PRO A 87 -0.86 10.36 -16.53
N GLU A 88 -1.74 10.33 -17.52
CA GLU A 88 -3.13 10.82 -17.42
C GLU A 88 -3.95 9.94 -16.46
N ALA A 89 -3.80 8.62 -16.56
CA ALA A 89 -4.50 7.68 -15.69
C ALA A 89 -4.01 7.78 -14.23
N ILE A 90 -2.70 7.97 -14.01
CA ILE A 90 -2.14 8.17 -12.66
C ILE A 90 -2.75 9.42 -12.01
N VAL A 91 -2.86 10.54 -12.74
CA VAL A 91 -3.46 11.77 -12.23
C VAL A 91 -4.95 11.57 -11.94
N ALA A 92 -5.70 10.99 -12.87
CA ALA A 92 -7.11 10.71 -12.69
C ALA A 92 -7.39 9.75 -11.52
N ALA A 93 -6.55 8.72 -11.36
CA ALA A 93 -6.61 7.78 -10.25
C ALA A 93 -6.35 8.45 -8.90
N MET A 94 -5.35 9.35 -8.81
CA MET A 94 -5.12 10.14 -7.60
C MET A 94 -6.33 10.98 -7.24
N ASP A 95 -6.88 11.73 -8.18
CA ASP A 95 -8.06 12.59 -7.94
C ASP A 95 -9.29 11.77 -7.52
N ASN A 96 -9.44 10.56 -8.07
CA ASN A 96 -10.48 9.64 -7.62
C ASN A 96 -10.22 9.13 -6.20
N SER A 97 -8.99 8.71 -5.90
CA SER A 97 -8.61 8.22 -4.56
C SER A 97 -8.84 9.29 -3.49
N LEU A 98 -8.44 10.54 -3.74
CA LEU A 98 -8.68 11.66 -2.83
C LEU A 98 -10.17 11.87 -2.56
N ARG A 99 -11.02 11.78 -3.61
CA ARG A 99 -12.47 11.86 -3.46
C ARG A 99 -13.04 10.73 -2.62
N GLN A 100 -12.63 9.47 -2.90
CA GLN A 100 -13.11 8.30 -2.16
C GLN A 100 -12.66 8.34 -0.69
N LEU A 101 -11.43 8.70 -0.45
CA LEU A 101 -10.84 8.85 0.89
C LEU A 101 -11.36 10.10 1.62
N GLN A 102 -12.00 11.05 0.92
CA GLN A 102 -12.48 12.32 1.46
C GLN A 102 -11.36 13.13 2.15
N VAL A 103 -10.20 13.20 1.51
CA VAL A 103 -8.99 13.92 1.99
C VAL A 103 -8.42 14.81 0.89
N GLU A 104 -7.67 15.83 1.26
CA GLU A 104 -7.00 16.73 0.31
C GLU A 104 -5.66 16.14 -0.19
N HIS A 105 -5.01 15.28 0.61
CA HIS A 105 -3.77 14.61 0.25
C HIS A 105 -3.65 13.26 0.96
N VAL A 106 -2.83 12.38 0.39
CA VAL A 106 -2.34 11.16 1.05
C VAL A 106 -0.90 11.37 1.52
N ASP A 107 -0.43 10.54 2.44
CA ASP A 107 0.97 10.61 2.88
C ASP A 107 1.88 9.85 1.92
N LEU A 108 1.45 8.71 1.37
CA LEU A 108 2.23 7.93 0.42
C LEU A 108 1.35 7.48 -0.76
N TYR A 109 1.81 7.78 -1.98
CA TYR A 109 1.18 7.28 -3.21
C TYR A 109 2.12 6.32 -3.93
N GLN A 110 1.62 5.15 -4.37
CA GLN A 110 2.46 4.08 -4.90
C GLN A 110 1.96 3.59 -6.25
N ILE A 111 2.89 3.20 -7.15
CA ILE A 111 2.56 2.34 -8.29
C ILE A 111 2.39 0.91 -7.75
N HIS A 112 1.22 0.29 -7.99
CA HIS A 112 0.84 -0.99 -7.36
C HIS A 112 1.66 -2.18 -7.83
N SER A 113 2.08 -2.18 -9.10
CA SER A 113 2.91 -3.23 -9.67
C SER A 113 3.60 -2.79 -10.95
N TRP A 114 4.72 -3.44 -11.28
CA TRP A 114 5.35 -3.28 -12.57
C TRP A 114 4.43 -3.74 -13.70
N ASN A 115 4.39 -2.95 -14.79
CA ASN A 115 3.75 -3.35 -16.03
C ASN A 115 4.55 -2.80 -17.23
N PRO A 116 5.18 -3.67 -18.04
CA PRO A 116 6.03 -3.25 -19.17
C PRO A 116 5.26 -2.59 -20.33
N ALA A 117 3.93 -2.64 -20.31
CA ALA A 117 3.11 -1.93 -21.30
C ALA A 117 3.16 -0.40 -21.14
N TYR A 118 3.63 0.10 -20.00
CA TYR A 118 3.72 1.53 -19.71
C TYR A 118 5.16 1.97 -19.53
N SER A 119 5.47 3.20 -19.96
CA SER A 119 6.76 3.83 -19.72
C SER A 119 6.94 4.15 -18.24
N ILE A 120 7.82 3.41 -17.55
CA ILE A 120 8.10 3.68 -16.13
C ILE A 120 8.63 5.11 -15.93
N ALA A 121 9.39 5.64 -16.88
CA ALA A 121 9.88 7.02 -16.80
C ALA A 121 8.71 8.01 -16.75
N ALA A 122 7.76 7.92 -17.70
CA ALA A 122 6.60 8.80 -17.73
C ALA A 122 5.70 8.61 -16.50
N SER A 123 5.53 7.37 -16.02
CA SER A 123 4.78 7.09 -14.82
C SER A 123 5.41 7.73 -13.58
N MET A 124 6.73 7.60 -13.41
CA MET A 124 7.45 8.17 -12.27
C MET A 124 7.48 9.71 -12.31
N GLU A 125 7.58 10.30 -13.48
CA GLU A 125 7.45 11.76 -13.65
C GLU A 125 6.05 12.26 -13.28
N ALA A 126 5.00 11.50 -13.61
CA ALA A 126 3.64 11.83 -13.17
C ALA A 126 3.50 11.73 -11.64
N MET A 127 4.08 10.71 -11.02
CA MET A 127 4.11 10.57 -9.56
C MET A 127 4.84 11.75 -8.89
N ALA A 128 5.99 12.16 -9.42
CA ALA A 128 6.75 13.31 -8.92
C ALA A 128 5.94 14.62 -9.02
N ARG A 129 5.25 14.85 -10.15
CA ARG A 129 4.37 16.02 -10.29
C ARG A 129 3.23 16.04 -9.28
N LEU A 130 2.64 14.88 -8.95
CA LEU A 130 1.61 14.81 -7.89
C LEU A 130 2.18 15.15 -6.51
N GLN A 131 3.43 14.80 -6.25
CA GLN A 131 4.14 15.18 -5.02
C GLN A 131 4.40 16.69 -5.00
N GLU A 132 4.89 17.29 -6.08
CA GLU A 132 5.10 18.75 -6.22
C GLU A 132 3.79 19.53 -6.04
N GLN A 133 2.66 18.98 -6.51
CA GLN A 133 1.32 19.56 -6.33
C GLN A 133 0.77 19.41 -4.90
N GLY A 134 1.47 18.68 -4.01
CA GLY A 134 1.04 18.44 -2.65
C GLY A 134 -0.10 17.43 -2.50
N LYS A 135 -0.47 16.69 -3.57
CA LYS A 135 -1.48 15.64 -3.50
C LYS A 135 -0.99 14.38 -2.77
N THR A 136 0.32 14.20 -2.72
CA THR A 136 0.98 13.20 -1.87
C THR A 136 2.25 13.80 -1.26
N ARG A 137 2.62 13.37 -0.05
CA ARG A 137 3.87 13.80 0.60
C ARG A 137 5.06 12.98 0.13
N TYR A 138 4.85 11.70 -0.07
CA TYR A 138 5.87 10.72 -0.50
C TYR A 138 5.35 9.90 -1.66
N ILE A 139 6.26 9.44 -2.52
CA ILE A 139 5.94 8.50 -3.59
C ILE A 139 6.69 7.19 -3.38
N GLY A 140 6.13 6.10 -3.87
CA GLY A 140 6.66 4.75 -3.73
C GLY A 140 6.22 3.83 -4.86
N ILE A 141 6.69 2.61 -4.77
CA ILE A 141 6.38 1.53 -5.70
C ILE A 141 6.03 0.25 -4.94
N SER A 142 5.37 -0.68 -5.61
CA SER A 142 5.05 -1.99 -5.05
C SER A 142 5.28 -3.09 -6.09
N ASN A 143 5.79 -4.24 -5.65
CA ASN A 143 6.03 -5.41 -6.50
C ASN A 143 6.99 -5.14 -7.68
N PHE A 144 8.06 -4.40 -7.44
CA PHE A 144 9.18 -4.18 -8.37
C PHE A 144 10.40 -4.96 -7.88
N ASN A 145 11.16 -5.57 -8.79
CA ASN A 145 12.47 -6.12 -8.51
C ASN A 145 13.56 -5.03 -8.58
N ALA A 146 14.80 -5.36 -8.19
CA ALA A 146 15.93 -4.44 -8.14
C ALA A 146 16.20 -3.74 -9.49
N ALA A 147 16.15 -4.45 -10.61
CA ALA A 147 16.38 -3.89 -11.95
C ALA A 147 15.26 -2.89 -12.35
N GLN A 148 14.03 -3.18 -11.99
CA GLN A 148 12.87 -2.31 -12.22
C GLN A 148 12.93 -1.06 -11.33
N MET A 149 13.35 -1.22 -10.07
CA MET A 149 13.60 -0.12 -9.15
C MET A 149 14.69 0.81 -9.67
N GLU A 150 15.78 0.26 -10.20
CA GLU A 150 16.86 1.05 -10.82
C GLU A 150 16.36 1.86 -12.01
N GLN A 151 15.50 1.27 -12.86
CA GLN A 151 14.89 2.01 -13.97
C GLN A 151 14.00 3.16 -13.47
N ALA A 152 13.19 2.94 -12.45
CA ALA A 152 12.32 3.96 -11.87
C ALA A 152 13.12 5.14 -11.28
N LEU A 153 14.22 4.86 -10.57
CA LEU A 153 15.10 5.87 -9.97
C LEU A 153 15.76 6.82 -10.98
N ARG A 154 15.91 6.41 -12.24
CA ARG A 154 16.45 7.29 -13.29
C ARG A 154 15.54 8.47 -13.61
N SER A 155 14.26 8.38 -13.28
CA SER A 155 13.26 9.41 -13.60
C SER A 155 12.77 10.19 -12.39
N ALA A 156 12.61 9.53 -11.24
CA ALA A 156 12.27 10.21 -9.99
C ALA A 156 12.74 9.40 -8.77
N GLN A 157 13.14 10.11 -7.72
CA GLN A 157 13.41 9.49 -6.42
C GLN A 157 12.09 9.04 -5.79
N PHE A 158 12.08 7.88 -5.16
CA PHE A 158 10.95 7.40 -4.38
C PHE A 158 11.41 6.87 -3.02
N HIS A 159 10.49 6.85 -2.05
CA HIS A 159 10.82 6.69 -0.63
C HIS A 159 10.63 5.26 -0.13
N SER A 160 9.77 4.47 -0.82
CA SER A 160 9.44 3.12 -0.37
C SER A 160 9.24 2.13 -1.50
N SER A 161 9.59 0.89 -1.23
CA SER A 161 9.19 -0.29 -2.00
C SER A 161 8.27 -1.16 -1.13
N GLN A 162 7.16 -1.65 -1.71
CA GLN A 162 6.22 -2.52 -1.01
C GLN A 162 6.19 -3.91 -1.66
N PRO A 163 7.14 -4.81 -1.35
CA PRO A 163 7.17 -6.18 -1.84
C PRO A 163 6.36 -7.13 -0.98
N ARG A 164 6.00 -8.31 -1.53
CA ARG A 164 5.59 -9.47 -0.73
C ARG A 164 6.79 -10.01 0.04
N TYR A 165 6.64 -10.12 1.36
CA TYR A 165 7.69 -10.67 2.20
C TYR A 165 7.12 -11.33 3.46
N ASN A 166 7.47 -12.57 3.69
CA ASN A 166 7.10 -13.36 4.87
C ASN A 166 8.03 -14.57 5.03
N LEU A 167 7.80 -15.42 6.02
CA LEU A 167 8.64 -16.60 6.29
C LEU A 167 8.71 -17.62 5.15
N ILE A 168 7.79 -17.57 4.17
CA ILE A 168 7.72 -18.47 3.02
C ILE A 168 8.24 -17.76 1.77
N ASP A 169 7.76 -16.55 1.49
CA ASP A 169 8.13 -15.73 0.33
C ASP A 169 9.35 -14.86 0.69
N ARG A 170 10.56 -15.39 0.43
CA ARG A 170 11.84 -14.79 0.83
C ARG A 170 12.72 -14.35 -0.35
N GLN A 171 12.24 -14.42 -1.58
CA GLN A 171 13.02 -14.20 -2.81
C GLN A 171 13.68 -12.82 -2.84
N ILE A 172 13.05 -11.80 -2.25
CA ILE A 172 13.56 -10.43 -2.22
C ILE A 172 14.86 -10.25 -1.40
N GLU A 173 15.22 -11.23 -0.57
CA GLU A 173 16.44 -11.17 0.26
C GLU A 173 17.72 -11.18 -0.59
N ALA A 174 17.67 -11.80 -1.77
CA ALA A 174 18.85 -11.96 -2.61
C ALA A 174 19.33 -10.64 -3.24
N GLU A 175 18.39 -9.83 -3.77
CA GLU A 175 18.72 -8.64 -4.55
C GLU A 175 17.93 -7.40 -4.12
N ASP A 176 16.61 -7.50 -3.91
CA ASP A 176 15.74 -6.34 -3.72
C ASP A 176 16.00 -5.66 -2.37
N ILE A 177 16.14 -6.41 -1.27
CA ILE A 177 16.49 -5.85 0.05
C ILE A 177 17.87 -5.18 0.02
N PRO A 178 18.95 -5.83 -0.44
CA PRO A 178 20.24 -5.18 -0.58
C PRO A 178 20.23 -3.94 -1.48
N PHE A 179 19.44 -3.94 -2.56
CA PHE A 179 19.26 -2.78 -3.41
C PHE A 179 18.61 -1.62 -2.64
N CYS A 180 17.47 -1.86 -1.98
CA CYS A 180 16.79 -0.86 -1.17
C CYS A 180 17.70 -0.27 -0.09
N GLN A 181 18.48 -1.11 0.59
CA GLN A 181 19.46 -0.66 1.60
C GLN A 181 20.51 0.29 1.02
N ARG A 182 21.08 -0.04 -0.16
CA ARG A 182 22.08 0.83 -0.81
C ARG A 182 21.51 2.15 -1.29
N GLN A 183 20.22 2.18 -1.65
CA GLN A 183 19.55 3.37 -2.20
C GLN A 183 18.78 4.17 -1.14
N GLY A 184 18.84 3.76 0.14
CA GLY A 184 18.12 4.43 1.22
C GLY A 184 16.59 4.33 1.10
N ILE A 185 16.06 3.30 0.40
CA ILE A 185 14.63 3.07 0.17
C ILE A 185 14.07 2.23 1.32
N GLY A 186 12.96 2.69 1.92
CA GLY A 186 12.25 1.95 2.96
C GLY A 186 11.46 0.78 2.39
N ILE A 187 11.30 -0.29 3.19
CA ILE A 187 10.51 -1.47 2.79
C ILE A 187 9.25 -1.54 3.64
N LEU A 188 8.09 -1.61 2.97
CA LEU A 188 6.78 -1.90 3.54
C LEU A 188 6.37 -3.31 3.12
N ALA A 189 6.60 -4.32 3.97
CA ALA A 189 6.26 -5.70 3.61
C ALA A 189 4.76 -5.92 3.54
N HIS A 190 4.23 -6.37 2.39
CA HIS A 190 2.84 -6.82 2.32
C HIS A 190 2.73 -8.35 2.47
N SER A 191 1.54 -8.83 2.83
CA SER A 191 1.25 -10.25 3.10
C SER A 191 2.18 -10.91 4.13
N PRO A 192 2.52 -10.24 5.26
CA PRO A 192 3.50 -10.76 6.23
C PRO A 192 3.05 -12.08 6.88
N LEU A 193 1.74 -12.36 6.88
CA LEU A 193 1.17 -13.60 7.42
C LEU A 193 0.77 -14.61 6.32
N GLY A 194 1.25 -14.43 5.07
CA GLY A 194 0.96 -15.35 3.97
C GLY A 194 -0.55 -15.54 3.75
N LYS A 195 -1.31 -14.44 3.68
CA LYS A 195 -2.79 -14.45 3.57
C LYS A 195 -3.49 -15.29 4.66
N GLY A 196 -2.87 -15.39 5.83
CA GLY A 196 -3.39 -16.12 6.99
C GLY A 196 -2.79 -17.51 7.19
N LEU A 197 -2.01 -18.03 6.24
CA LEU A 197 -1.36 -19.36 6.35
C LEU A 197 -0.44 -19.43 7.59
N LEU A 198 0.30 -18.36 7.86
CA LEU A 198 1.25 -18.29 8.97
C LEU A 198 0.60 -18.02 10.34
N THR A 199 -0.72 -17.85 10.41
CA THR A 199 -1.43 -17.64 11.68
C THR A 199 -1.67 -18.94 12.46
N GLY A 200 -1.49 -20.09 11.85
CA GLY A 200 -1.87 -21.39 12.42
C GLY A 200 -3.38 -21.63 12.53
N ARG A 201 -4.21 -20.69 12.02
CA ARG A 201 -5.67 -20.79 12.08
C ARG A 201 -6.22 -21.89 11.15
N TYR A 202 -5.59 -22.09 9.98
CA TYR A 202 -6.07 -23.00 8.96
C TYR A 202 -5.37 -24.37 9.05
N ARG A 203 -6.13 -25.43 8.78
CA ARG A 203 -5.66 -26.82 8.78
C ARG A 203 -5.76 -27.38 7.35
N PRO A 204 -5.02 -28.45 7.00
CA PRO A 204 -5.21 -29.14 5.73
C PRO A 204 -6.69 -29.50 5.52
N GLY A 205 -7.20 -29.24 4.31
CA GLY A 205 -8.61 -29.44 3.95
C GLY A 205 -9.55 -28.29 4.32
N HIS A 206 -9.06 -27.19 4.90
CA HIS A 206 -9.87 -25.99 5.10
C HIS A 206 -10.37 -25.45 3.75
N ARG A 207 -11.65 -25.11 3.67
CA ARG A 207 -12.26 -24.48 2.49
C ARG A 207 -12.64 -23.05 2.80
N PHE A 208 -12.29 -22.15 1.91
CA PHE A 208 -12.72 -20.74 1.97
C PHE A 208 -14.07 -20.58 1.27
N ALA A 209 -14.81 -19.54 1.59
CA ALA A 209 -16.03 -19.17 0.89
C ALA A 209 -15.71 -18.73 -0.55
N ASP A 210 -16.67 -18.88 -1.46
CA ASP A 210 -16.47 -18.64 -2.90
C ASP A 210 -16.13 -17.17 -3.22
N ASP A 211 -16.54 -16.22 -2.39
CA ASP A 211 -16.24 -14.79 -2.48
C ASP A 211 -14.87 -14.39 -1.88
N ASP A 212 -14.17 -15.34 -1.27
CA ASP A 212 -12.83 -15.17 -0.73
C ASP A 212 -11.78 -15.52 -1.80
N GLU A 213 -10.85 -14.59 -2.10
CA GLU A 213 -9.80 -14.84 -3.09
C GLU A 213 -8.98 -16.11 -2.80
N ARG A 214 -8.90 -16.53 -1.54
CA ARG A 214 -8.15 -17.73 -1.12
C ARG A 214 -8.83 -19.05 -1.55
N ALA A 215 -10.08 -19.02 -1.95
CA ALA A 215 -10.75 -20.19 -2.51
C ALA A 215 -10.18 -20.62 -3.88
N GLN A 216 -9.40 -19.73 -4.52
CA GLN A 216 -8.82 -19.95 -5.85
C GLN A 216 -7.38 -20.51 -5.82
N PHE A 217 -6.83 -20.80 -4.64
CA PHE A 217 -5.47 -21.30 -4.45
C PHE A 217 -5.42 -22.75 -4.02
#